data_fcc2237e2514e91bb9f5b2dd7f25166f
#
_entry.id   fcc2237e2514e91bb9f5b2dd7f25166f
#
_cell.length_a   1.000
_cell.length_b   1.000
_cell.length_c   1.000
_cell.angle_alpha   90.00
_cell.angle_beta   90.00
_cell.angle_gamma   90.00
#
_symmetry.space_group_name_H-M   'P 1'
#
loop_
_entity.id
_entity.type
_entity.pdbx_description
1 polymer ?
#
loop_
_entity_poly.entity_id
_entity_poly.type
_entity_poly.pdbx_seq_one_letter_code
_entity_poly.pdbx_strand_id
1 'polypeptide(L)'
;SAPHEDHEYAEPPSDDGSEPQSYTVLRRAASKLQNGDHVQVGDQLATGSVDPKEVLRIRGPREAQKHLVSEVQGVYKSQGVEIHDKHVEVIVRQMLRRVTVIESGDTDLLPGELVDNIAFQTANRKALVEGKKPAAGRPEMMGITKASLATESWLSAASFQETTRVLTQAA
;
A
#
# COMPACT_ATOMS: atom_id res chain seq x y z
N SER A 1 -22.17 -4.79 -29.32
CA SER A 1 -21.29 -4.24 -28.30
C SER A 1 -21.60 -2.75 -28.21
N ALA A 2 -22.42 -2.35 -27.22
CA ALA A 2 -22.73 -0.94 -26.99
C ALA A 2 -21.51 -0.25 -26.33
N PRO A 3 -21.21 1.00 -26.71
CA PRO A 3 -20.13 1.74 -26.06
C PRO A 3 -20.46 1.93 -24.58
N HIS A 4 -19.49 1.72 -23.70
CA HIS A 4 -19.59 2.05 -22.28
C HIS A 4 -19.68 3.58 -22.19
N GLU A 5 -20.87 4.10 -21.91
CA GLU A 5 -21.04 5.49 -21.54
C GLU A 5 -20.54 5.66 -20.11
N ASP A 6 -19.38 6.27 -19.97
CA ASP A 6 -18.82 6.70 -18.71
C ASP A 6 -19.50 8.00 -18.28
N HIS A 7 -19.89 8.12 -17.02
CA HIS A 7 -20.38 9.38 -16.48
C HIS A 7 -19.20 10.22 -16.00
N GLU A 8 -19.12 11.43 -16.53
CA GLU A 8 -18.16 12.44 -16.12
C GLU A 8 -18.72 13.23 -14.93
N TYR A 9 -18.05 13.21 -13.81
CA TYR A 9 -18.35 14.07 -12.68
C TYR A 9 -17.32 15.20 -12.66
N ALA A 10 -17.81 16.45 -12.80
CA ALA A 10 -17.00 17.64 -12.62
C ALA A 10 -17.09 18.08 -11.14
N GLU A 11 -15.96 18.20 -10.47
CA GLU A 11 -15.91 18.85 -9.17
C GLU A 11 -16.01 20.37 -9.33
N PRO A 12 -16.68 21.06 -8.39
CA PRO A 12 -16.64 22.50 -8.35
C PRO A 12 -15.19 22.98 -8.13
N PRO A 13 -14.87 24.24 -8.50
CA PRO A 13 -13.55 24.79 -8.27
C PRO A 13 -13.20 24.67 -6.80
N SER A 14 -11.97 24.22 -6.52
CA SER A 14 -11.45 24.12 -5.16
C SER A 14 -11.38 25.54 -4.53
N ASP A 15 -11.51 25.60 -3.21
CA ASP A 15 -11.43 26.86 -2.45
C ASP A 15 -10.11 27.63 -2.62
N ASP A 16 -9.07 26.95 -3.19
CA ASP A 16 -7.76 27.54 -3.50
C ASP A 16 -7.66 28.15 -4.90
N GLY A 17 -8.76 28.16 -5.69
CA GLY A 17 -8.81 28.73 -7.03
C GLY A 17 -8.16 27.86 -8.13
N SER A 18 -7.90 26.58 -7.85
CA SER A 18 -7.44 25.64 -8.88
C SER A 18 -8.57 25.29 -9.85
N GLU A 19 -8.20 24.90 -11.08
CA GLU A 19 -9.17 24.49 -12.10
C GLU A 19 -9.96 23.23 -11.64
N PRO A 20 -11.26 23.17 -11.95
CA PRO A 20 -12.09 22.01 -11.61
C PRO A 20 -11.53 20.75 -12.27
N GLN A 21 -11.38 19.70 -11.49
CA GLN A 21 -10.93 18.40 -11.98
C GLN A 21 -12.14 17.51 -12.28
N SER A 22 -12.12 16.85 -13.44
CA SER A 22 -13.16 15.89 -13.82
C SER A 22 -12.65 14.46 -13.67
N TYR A 23 -13.47 13.60 -13.08
CA TYR A 23 -13.17 12.19 -12.91
C TYR A 23 -14.21 11.32 -13.60
N THR A 24 -13.74 10.43 -14.45
CA THR A 24 -14.62 9.46 -15.15
C THR A 24 -14.88 8.26 -14.23
N VAL A 25 -16.15 8.00 -13.95
CA VAL A 25 -16.56 6.92 -13.05
C VAL A 25 -17.39 5.88 -13.82
N LEU A 26 -17.19 4.60 -13.54
CA LEU A 26 -17.94 3.52 -14.16
C LEU A 26 -19.45 3.68 -13.88
N ARG A 27 -20.29 3.51 -14.89
CA ARG A 27 -21.77 3.65 -14.82
C ARG A 27 -22.43 2.89 -13.66
N ARG A 28 -21.82 1.80 -13.19
CA ARG A 28 -22.34 0.99 -12.08
C ARG A 28 -21.89 1.44 -10.70
N ALA A 29 -20.96 2.37 -10.63
CA ALA A 29 -20.48 2.92 -9.38
C ALA A 29 -21.44 4.04 -8.92
N ALA A 30 -21.99 3.89 -7.73
CA ALA A 30 -22.79 4.95 -7.12
C ALA A 30 -21.86 6.00 -6.53
N SER A 31 -22.16 7.29 -6.74
CA SER A 31 -21.46 8.35 -6.03
C SER A 31 -21.69 8.22 -4.53
N LYS A 32 -20.64 8.38 -3.75
CA LYS A 32 -20.71 8.48 -2.28
C LYS A 32 -20.91 9.92 -1.82
N LEU A 33 -20.77 10.88 -2.73
CA LEU A 33 -20.80 12.31 -2.46
C LEU A 33 -22.11 12.92 -2.94
N GLN A 34 -22.52 13.95 -2.24
CA GLN A 34 -23.58 14.84 -2.63
C GLN A 34 -23.00 16.20 -3.07
N ASN A 35 -23.78 16.95 -3.82
CA ASN A 35 -23.34 18.26 -4.27
C ASN A 35 -23.11 19.20 -3.07
N GLY A 36 -21.91 19.73 -2.93
CA GLY A 36 -21.49 20.58 -1.81
C GLY A 36 -20.71 19.86 -0.69
N ASP A 37 -20.46 18.55 -0.79
CA ASP A 37 -19.63 17.83 0.17
C ASP A 37 -18.16 18.26 0.06
N HIS A 38 -17.51 18.47 1.19
CA HIS A 38 -16.07 18.68 1.25
C HIS A 38 -15.33 17.34 1.24
N VAL A 39 -14.36 17.19 0.35
CA VAL A 39 -13.53 15.98 0.22
C VAL A 39 -12.09 16.27 0.59
N GLN A 40 -11.43 15.31 1.18
CA GLN A 40 -10.00 15.35 1.47
C GLN A 40 -9.23 14.46 0.49
N VAL A 41 -7.94 14.73 0.35
CA VAL A 41 -7.04 13.92 -0.49
C VAL A 41 -7.12 12.45 -0.08
N GLY A 42 -7.51 11.61 -1.03
CA GLY A 42 -7.67 10.16 -0.84
C GLY A 42 -9.07 9.71 -0.42
N ASP A 43 -10.07 10.60 -0.34
CA ASP A 43 -11.44 10.19 -0.11
C ASP A 43 -12.00 9.45 -1.32
N GLN A 44 -12.77 8.39 -1.05
CA GLN A 44 -13.39 7.60 -2.10
C GLN A 44 -14.64 8.29 -2.62
N LEU A 45 -14.60 8.76 -3.87
CA LEU A 45 -15.69 9.50 -4.51
C LEU A 45 -16.85 8.59 -4.93
N ALA A 46 -16.58 7.35 -5.30
CA ALA A 46 -17.56 6.40 -5.79
C ALA A 46 -17.46 5.04 -5.09
N THR A 47 -18.55 4.27 -5.13
CA THR A 47 -18.55 2.90 -4.61
C THR A 47 -17.67 2.00 -5.47
N GLY A 48 -16.88 1.14 -4.84
CA GLY A 48 -15.98 0.21 -5.53
C GLY A 48 -14.90 -0.31 -4.59
N SER A 49 -14.08 -1.21 -5.10
CA SER A 49 -12.89 -1.70 -4.41
C SER A 49 -11.80 -0.65 -4.49
N VAL A 50 -11.21 -0.32 -3.35
CA VAL A 50 -10.07 0.61 -3.26
C VAL A 50 -8.78 -0.17 -3.39
N ASP A 51 -7.83 0.30 -4.23
CA ASP A 51 -6.51 -0.30 -4.34
C ASP A 51 -5.70 0.02 -3.06
N PRO A 52 -5.31 -1.00 -2.27
CA PRO A 52 -4.50 -0.79 -1.08
C PRO A 52 -3.16 -0.08 -1.34
N LYS A 53 -2.60 -0.20 -2.55
CA LYS A 53 -1.37 0.50 -2.95
C LYS A 53 -1.61 2.00 -3.10
N GLU A 54 -2.78 2.40 -3.59
CA GLU A 54 -3.15 3.82 -3.62
C GLU A 54 -3.37 4.38 -2.24
N VAL A 55 -4.03 3.63 -1.35
CA VAL A 55 -4.16 4.02 0.06
C VAL A 55 -2.78 4.21 0.70
N LEU A 56 -1.84 3.30 0.44
CA LEU A 56 -0.47 3.42 0.93
C LEU A 56 0.21 4.69 0.40
N ARG A 57 0.06 4.97 -0.89
CA ARG A 57 0.69 6.13 -1.55
C ARG A 57 0.14 7.46 -1.05
N ILE A 58 -1.18 7.54 -0.86
CA ILE A 58 -1.89 8.79 -0.57
C ILE A 58 -2.00 9.04 0.94
N ARG A 59 -2.41 8.02 1.71
CA ARG A 59 -2.71 8.12 3.14
C ARG A 59 -1.62 7.56 4.04
N GLY A 60 -0.62 6.90 3.45
CA GLY A 60 0.51 6.34 4.16
C GLY A 60 0.28 4.95 4.76
N PRO A 61 1.32 4.38 5.41
CA PRO A 61 1.33 2.98 5.83
C PRO A 61 0.30 2.65 6.92
N ARG A 62 0.00 3.58 7.83
CA ARG A 62 -0.97 3.34 8.92
C ARG A 62 -2.39 3.14 8.40
N GLU A 63 -2.81 3.97 7.46
CA GLU A 63 -4.15 3.88 6.87
C GLU A 63 -4.25 2.66 5.94
N ALA A 64 -3.18 2.34 5.20
CA ALA A 64 -3.11 1.12 4.42
C ALA A 64 -3.22 -0.15 5.29
N GLN A 65 -2.60 -0.16 6.47
CA GLN A 65 -2.74 -1.26 7.43
C GLN A 65 -4.18 -1.43 7.90
N LYS A 66 -4.81 -0.34 8.34
CA LYS A 66 -6.21 -0.37 8.79
C LYS A 66 -7.15 -0.84 7.69
N HIS A 67 -6.96 -0.31 6.48
CA HIS A 67 -7.76 -0.69 5.32
C HIS A 67 -7.66 -2.18 5.04
N LEU A 68 -6.44 -2.74 4.95
CA LEU A 68 -6.23 -4.17 4.70
C LEU A 68 -6.82 -5.05 5.81
N VAL A 69 -6.65 -4.68 7.08
CA VAL A 69 -7.22 -5.43 8.21
C VAL A 69 -8.75 -5.41 8.12
N SER A 70 -9.35 -4.25 7.84
CA SER A 70 -10.80 -4.10 7.71
C SER A 70 -11.37 -4.94 6.56
N GLU A 71 -10.73 -4.92 5.38
CA GLU A 71 -11.17 -5.70 4.21
C GLU A 71 -11.11 -7.21 4.48
N VAL A 72 -9.98 -7.69 5.03
CA VAL A 72 -9.83 -9.10 5.38
C VAL A 72 -10.85 -9.55 6.44
N GLN A 73 -11.02 -8.75 7.50
CA GLN A 73 -12.02 -9.02 8.54
C GLN A 73 -13.45 -8.99 7.99
N GLY A 74 -13.74 -8.10 7.05
CA GLY A 74 -15.04 -8.03 6.37
C GLY A 74 -15.39 -9.35 5.67
N VAL A 75 -14.41 -9.94 4.97
CA VAL A 75 -14.59 -11.24 4.30
C VAL A 75 -14.83 -12.38 5.32
N TYR A 76 -14.04 -12.47 6.38
CA TYR A 76 -14.22 -13.50 7.40
C TYR A 76 -15.56 -13.37 8.12
N LYS A 77 -15.94 -12.17 8.53
CA LYS A 77 -17.22 -11.88 9.18
C LYS A 77 -18.42 -12.21 8.29
N SER A 78 -18.32 -11.94 6.99
CA SER A 78 -19.38 -12.30 6.03
C SER A 78 -19.60 -13.82 5.91
N GLN A 79 -18.59 -14.61 6.26
CA GLN A 79 -18.65 -16.08 6.31
C GLN A 79 -18.94 -16.63 7.72
N GLY A 80 -19.25 -15.77 8.69
CA GLY A 80 -19.54 -16.17 10.07
C GLY A 80 -18.31 -16.61 10.87
N VAL A 81 -17.10 -16.26 10.42
CA VAL A 81 -15.85 -16.61 11.10
C VAL A 81 -15.32 -15.37 11.84
N GLU A 82 -15.15 -15.50 13.15
CA GLU A 82 -14.55 -14.47 13.99
C GLU A 82 -13.04 -14.73 14.19
N ILE A 83 -12.22 -13.79 13.74
CA ILE A 83 -10.77 -13.82 13.92
C ILE A 83 -10.35 -12.51 14.61
N HIS A 84 -9.46 -12.61 15.59
CA HIS A 84 -8.94 -11.41 16.25
C HIS A 84 -8.00 -10.65 15.31
N ASP A 85 -8.12 -9.33 15.23
CA ASP A 85 -7.37 -8.44 14.33
C ASP A 85 -5.86 -8.65 14.38
N LYS A 86 -5.30 -8.95 15.57
CA LYS A 86 -3.85 -9.18 15.75
C LYS A 86 -3.25 -10.21 14.78
N HIS A 87 -4.01 -11.24 14.39
CA HIS A 87 -3.51 -12.27 13.48
C HIS A 87 -3.36 -11.73 12.06
N VAL A 88 -4.31 -10.89 11.63
CA VAL A 88 -4.25 -10.19 10.34
C VAL A 88 -3.18 -9.09 10.35
N GLU A 89 -3.12 -8.32 11.44
CA GLU A 89 -2.14 -7.25 11.61
C GLU A 89 -0.69 -7.72 11.50
N VAL A 90 -0.37 -8.90 12.05
CA VAL A 90 0.98 -9.49 11.94
C VAL A 90 1.35 -9.75 10.48
N ILE A 91 0.40 -10.27 9.68
CA ILE A 91 0.62 -10.53 8.25
C ILE A 91 0.78 -9.22 7.49
N VAL A 92 -0.13 -8.28 7.69
CA VAL A 92 -0.11 -6.97 7.02
C VAL A 92 1.17 -6.19 7.34
N ARG A 93 1.67 -6.28 8.58
CA ARG A 93 2.96 -5.69 8.97
C ARG A 93 4.12 -6.25 8.15
N GLN A 94 4.12 -7.56 7.84
CA GLN A 94 5.17 -8.16 7.00
C GLN A 94 5.04 -7.71 5.53
N MET A 95 3.83 -7.51 5.03
CA MET A 95 3.59 -7.00 3.68
C MET A 95 4.11 -5.57 3.48
N LEU A 96 4.15 -4.75 4.54
CA LEU A 96 4.57 -3.34 4.52
C LEU A 96 5.97 -3.12 5.12
N ARG A 97 6.74 -4.18 5.27
CA ARG A 97 8.06 -4.14 5.92
C ARG A 97 9.14 -3.49 5.05
N ARG A 98 8.95 -3.38 3.75
CA ARG A 98 9.98 -2.95 2.80
C ARG A 98 9.80 -1.50 2.35
N VAL A 99 10.93 -0.87 2.06
CA VAL A 99 11.04 0.49 1.52
C VAL A 99 11.91 0.44 0.28
N THR A 100 11.46 1.07 -0.81
CA THR A 100 12.30 1.30 -2.00
C THR A 100 13.04 2.62 -1.82
N VAL A 101 14.35 2.57 -1.90
CA VAL A 101 15.21 3.76 -1.82
C VAL A 101 15.06 4.57 -3.10
N ILE A 102 14.74 5.86 -2.99
CA ILE A 102 14.64 6.80 -4.13
C ILE A 102 15.97 7.56 -4.29
N GLU A 103 16.45 8.12 -3.19
CA GLU A 103 17.73 8.84 -3.13
C GLU A 103 18.57 8.30 -1.98
N SER A 104 19.84 8.03 -2.23
CA SER A 104 20.76 7.52 -1.19
C SER A 104 21.15 8.56 -0.14
N GLY A 105 21.05 9.86 -0.47
CA GLY A 105 21.69 10.88 0.37
C GLY A 105 23.18 10.57 0.59
N ASP A 106 23.64 10.71 1.83
CA ASP A 106 25.00 10.37 2.25
C ASP A 106 25.06 9.02 3.01
N THR A 107 24.07 8.14 2.74
CA THR A 107 24.02 6.77 3.33
C THR A 107 24.63 5.75 2.38
N ASP A 108 24.93 4.55 2.90
CA ASP A 108 25.44 3.43 2.11
C ASP A 108 24.35 2.70 1.29
N LEU A 109 23.11 3.21 1.27
CA LEU A 109 21.98 2.61 0.57
C LEU A 109 22.03 2.95 -0.93
N LEU A 110 21.62 2.01 -1.78
CA LEU A 110 21.63 2.22 -3.23
C LEU A 110 20.25 2.66 -3.74
N PRO A 111 20.17 3.65 -4.65
CA PRO A 111 18.93 4.04 -5.30
C PRO A 111 18.29 2.85 -6.04
N GLY A 112 16.97 2.66 -5.86
CA GLY A 112 16.24 1.53 -6.42
C GLY A 112 16.30 0.25 -5.58
N GLU A 113 17.11 0.19 -4.56
CA GLU A 113 17.21 -0.95 -3.66
C GLU A 113 15.94 -1.11 -2.81
N LEU A 114 15.52 -2.36 -2.59
CA LEU A 114 14.41 -2.71 -1.72
C LEU A 114 14.96 -3.17 -0.36
N VAL A 115 14.94 -2.29 0.63
CA VAL A 115 15.52 -2.51 1.96
C VAL A 115 14.44 -2.73 3.03
N ASP A 116 14.84 -3.34 4.13
CA ASP A 116 13.99 -3.42 5.31
C ASP A 116 13.80 -2.02 5.94
N ASN A 117 12.57 -1.70 6.34
CA ASN A 117 12.25 -0.40 6.93
C ASN A 117 13.07 -0.10 8.19
N ILE A 118 13.40 -1.11 9.01
CA ILE A 118 14.23 -0.94 10.21
C ILE A 118 15.66 -0.59 9.80
N ALA A 119 16.21 -1.28 8.81
CA ALA A 119 17.55 -1.00 8.28
C ALA A 119 17.63 0.40 7.68
N PHE A 120 16.61 0.78 6.87
CA PHE A 120 16.48 2.12 6.30
C PHE A 120 16.45 3.22 7.36
N GLN A 121 15.61 3.06 8.40
CA GLN A 121 15.53 4.03 9.49
C GLN A 121 16.82 4.10 10.29
N THR A 122 17.51 2.96 10.47
CA THR A 122 18.78 2.92 11.20
C THR A 122 19.89 3.65 10.45
N ALA A 123 19.98 3.43 9.12
CA ALA A 123 20.92 4.15 8.26
C ALA A 123 20.66 5.66 8.28
N ASN A 124 19.41 6.07 8.18
CA ASN A 124 19.03 7.49 8.24
C ASN A 124 19.31 8.11 9.60
N ARG A 125 19.04 7.39 10.69
CA ARG A 125 19.37 7.88 12.04
C ARG A 125 20.87 8.10 12.19
N LYS A 126 21.70 7.17 11.69
CA LYS A 126 23.17 7.31 11.71
C LYS A 126 23.60 8.56 10.90
N ALA A 127 23.09 8.72 9.69
CA ALA A 127 23.42 9.90 8.85
C ALA A 127 23.04 11.21 9.55
N LEU A 128 21.86 11.28 10.17
CA LEU A 128 21.42 12.49 10.88
C LEU A 128 22.29 12.82 12.10
N VAL A 129 22.72 11.80 12.88
CA VAL A 129 23.64 12.01 14.03
C VAL A 129 25.00 12.54 13.56
N GLU A 130 25.46 12.12 12.38
CA GLU A 130 26.70 12.58 11.77
C GLU A 130 26.55 13.93 11.04
N GLY A 131 25.35 14.55 11.04
CA GLY A 131 25.06 15.80 10.33
C GLY A 131 25.02 15.67 8.80
N LYS A 132 24.84 14.45 8.30
CA LYS A 132 24.76 14.11 6.88
C LYS A 132 23.31 14.08 6.36
N LYS A 133 23.15 14.13 5.03
CA LYS A 133 21.85 14.05 4.35
C LYS A 133 21.30 12.62 4.45
N PRO A 134 20.07 12.41 5.01
CA PRO A 134 19.45 11.09 5.05
C PRO A 134 19.00 10.65 3.65
N ALA A 135 18.83 9.33 3.48
CA ALA A 135 18.22 8.74 2.29
C ALA A 135 16.72 9.03 2.24
N ALA A 136 16.19 9.23 1.04
CA ALA A 136 14.76 9.29 0.79
C ALA A 136 14.26 7.95 0.25
N GLY A 137 13.10 7.48 0.73
CA GLY A 137 12.52 6.20 0.32
C GLY A 137 11.01 6.21 0.36
N ARG A 138 10.42 5.29 -0.40
CA ARG A 138 8.97 5.10 -0.47
C ARG A 138 8.60 3.74 0.11
N PRO A 139 7.63 3.67 1.04
CA PRO A 139 7.09 2.39 1.51
C PRO A 139 6.55 1.56 0.35
N GLU A 140 6.86 0.27 0.35
CA GLU A 140 6.42 -0.67 -0.66
C GLU A 140 5.50 -1.72 -0.05
N MET A 141 4.39 -2.01 -0.74
CA MET A 141 3.47 -3.07 -0.35
C MET A 141 3.73 -4.33 -1.17
N MET A 142 4.08 -5.41 -0.49
CA MET A 142 4.27 -6.72 -1.12
C MET A 142 3.08 -7.63 -0.86
N GLY A 143 2.73 -8.46 -1.85
CA GLY A 143 1.79 -9.55 -1.64
C GLY A 143 2.35 -10.58 -0.65
N ILE A 144 1.47 -11.42 -0.07
CA ILE A 144 1.80 -12.39 0.98
C ILE A 144 2.93 -13.33 0.54
N THR A 145 2.85 -13.89 -0.66
CA THR A 145 3.87 -14.79 -1.22
C THR A 145 5.23 -14.10 -1.32
N LYS A 146 5.26 -12.91 -1.93
CA LYS A 146 6.50 -12.15 -2.11
C LYS A 146 7.10 -11.73 -0.75
N ALA A 147 6.27 -11.32 0.20
CA ALA A 147 6.71 -10.97 1.55
C ALA A 147 7.30 -12.18 2.29
N SER A 148 6.71 -13.36 2.12
CA SER A 148 7.20 -14.61 2.73
C SER A 148 8.55 -15.07 2.17
N LEU A 149 8.80 -14.83 0.88
CA LEU A 149 10.05 -15.17 0.20
C LEU A 149 11.16 -14.12 0.40
N ALA A 150 10.80 -12.87 0.68
CA ALA A 150 11.74 -11.76 0.87
C ALA A 150 12.27 -11.65 2.32
N THR A 151 12.35 -12.76 3.04
CA THR A 151 12.91 -12.82 4.39
C THR A 151 14.44 -13.00 4.34
N GLU A 152 15.15 -12.49 5.33
CA GLU A 152 16.61 -12.72 5.47
C GLU A 152 16.94 -14.17 5.87
N SER A 153 15.97 -14.88 6.45
CA SER A 153 16.12 -16.29 6.83
C SER A 153 15.81 -17.18 5.62
N TRP A 154 16.87 -17.74 5.02
CA TRP A 154 16.73 -18.72 3.93
C TRP A 154 15.90 -19.95 4.37
N LEU A 155 16.01 -20.36 5.64
CA LEU A 155 15.25 -21.50 6.18
C LEU A 155 13.74 -21.19 6.23
N SER A 156 13.36 -19.99 6.62
CA SER A 156 11.97 -19.54 6.61
C SER A 156 11.42 -19.48 5.17
N ALA A 157 12.20 -18.96 4.23
CA ALA A 157 11.83 -18.93 2.82
C ALA A 157 11.72 -20.35 2.24
N ALA A 158 12.63 -21.25 2.56
CA ALA A 158 12.64 -22.64 2.10
C ALA A 158 11.48 -23.47 2.67
N SER A 159 10.96 -23.14 3.84
CA SER A 159 9.80 -23.80 4.44
C SER A 159 8.47 -23.34 3.83
N PHE A 160 8.46 -22.23 3.10
CA PHE A 160 7.26 -21.75 2.43
C PHE A 160 6.92 -22.65 1.20
N GLN A 161 5.65 -23.03 1.05
CA GLN A 161 5.20 -24.01 0.05
C GLN A 161 5.65 -23.70 -1.39
N GLU A 162 5.60 -22.43 -1.78
CA GLU A 162 6.03 -21.99 -3.11
C GLU A 162 7.53 -22.21 -3.32
N THR A 163 8.35 -21.92 -2.32
CA THR A 163 9.80 -22.15 -2.37
C THR A 163 10.14 -23.63 -2.45
N THR A 164 9.47 -24.49 -1.68
CA THR A 164 9.66 -25.93 -1.76
C THR A 164 9.28 -26.49 -3.13
N ARG A 165 8.22 -25.98 -3.75
CA ARG A 165 7.83 -26.36 -5.10
C ARG A 165 8.91 -26.00 -6.13
N VAL A 166 9.45 -24.78 -6.07
CA VAL A 166 10.52 -24.33 -6.98
C VAL A 166 11.79 -25.16 -6.78
N LEU A 167 12.17 -25.42 -5.54
CA LEU A 167 13.33 -26.28 -5.25
C LEU A 167 13.17 -27.70 -5.78
N THR A 168 11.98 -28.29 -5.63
CA THR A 168 11.67 -29.64 -6.16
C THR A 168 11.71 -29.68 -7.68
N GLN A 169 11.35 -28.60 -8.37
CA GLN A 169 11.42 -28.53 -9.84
C GLN A 169 12.85 -28.30 -10.35
N ALA A 170 13.71 -27.69 -9.54
CA ALA A 170 15.09 -27.39 -9.89
C ALA A 170 16.07 -28.53 -9.57
N ALA A 171 15.67 -29.50 -8.74
CA ALA A 171 16.44 -30.71 -8.40
C ALA A 171 16.18 -31.84 -9.40
#